data_3055fd9cba61f4aa0853e86c85be35e1
#
_entry.id   3055fd9cba61f4aa0853e86c85be35e1
#
_cell.length_a   1.000
_cell.length_b   1.000
_cell.length_c   1.000
_cell.angle_alpha   90.00
_cell.angle_beta   90.00
_cell.angle_gamma   90.00
#
_symmetry.space_group_name_H-M   'P 1'
#
loop_
_entity.id
_entity.type
_entity.pdbx_description
1 polymer ?
#
loop_
_entity_poly.entity_id
_entity_poly.type
_entity_poly.pdbx_seq_one_letter_code
_entity_poly.pdbx_strand_id
1 'polypeptide(L)'
;MNFLQTLNISATNKGVSTGVQWVKSKGEKLSSYSPVDGVLIGTVLGADKEAYEVVITKAQEAFADWRLWPAPKRGEIVRLVGMELRKFKTELGTLVSYEMGKSLQEGMGEVQEMIDICDFAVGLSRQLHGSTMHSERPGHRMYDQYHPLGIVGIISAFNFPVAVWAWNSMLAWVCGDVTVWKPSEKTPLCAVACQQIIQTVFKKNNVPEGVCGLISGGRDVGEWMSADKRIPLVSATGSTRMGKAVGAVVGERLGRSLLELGGNNSIIISSEADINIAITAAVFGAVGTAGQRCTTTRRLIIHEKIYNKFKERLVNAYSPLKIGNPLNEKMHVGPLIDKDAVTNYLNAVEKCKEEGGNFIVEPGVLKGKAFESGCYVKPCVAEAKNSYEIVQHETFAPILYIMKYKTIDEAIAMQNGVPQGLSSSIITNNLREAEQFLSHAGSDCGIANVNIGTSGAEIGGAFGGEKETGGGRESGSDAWKVYMRRQTNTINYTDKLPLAQGIRFDL
;
A
#
# COMPACT_ATOMS: atom_id res chain seq x y z
N MET A 1 12.40 9.70 -24.52
CA MET A 1 12.61 9.97 -23.08
C MET A 1 13.76 9.09 -22.59
N ASN A 2 14.84 9.71 -22.10
CA ASN A 2 16.07 8.97 -21.78
C ASN A 2 15.87 7.92 -20.68
N PHE A 3 15.03 8.19 -19.67
CA PHE A 3 14.77 7.26 -18.56
C PHE A 3 14.15 5.93 -19.01
N LEU A 4 13.32 5.90 -20.05
CA LEU A 4 12.76 4.66 -20.59
C LEU A 4 13.86 3.75 -21.16
N GLN A 5 14.83 4.35 -21.88
CA GLN A 5 15.96 3.61 -22.43
C GLN A 5 16.86 3.07 -21.33
N THR A 6 17.16 3.89 -20.30
CA THR A 6 17.96 3.47 -19.14
C THR A 6 17.32 2.31 -18.39
N LEU A 7 15.97 2.30 -18.30
CA LEU A 7 15.20 1.22 -17.69
C LEU A 7 14.88 0.05 -18.65
N ASN A 8 15.45 0.07 -19.87
CA ASN A 8 15.18 -0.93 -20.92
C ASN A 8 13.70 -1.10 -21.26
N ILE A 9 12.89 -0.05 -21.17
CA ILE A 9 11.48 -0.07 -21.56
C ILE A 9 11.39 0.20 -23.07
N SER A 10 10.75 -0.72 -23.77
CA SER A 10 10.51 -0.69 -25.21
C SER A 10 9.05 -0.36 -25.52
N ALA A 11 8.74 -0.12 -26.82
CA ALA A 11 7.34 0.07 -27.24
C ALA A 11 6.44 -1.15 -26.95
N THR A 12 7.01 -2.36 -26.94
CA THR A 12 6.33 -3.59 -26.52
C THR A 12 7.23 -4.36 -25.58
N ASN A 13 6.71 -4.70 -24.41
CA ASN A 13 7.43 -5.36 -23.33
C ASN A 13 6.78 -6.68 -22.96
N LYS A 14 7.57 -7.64 -22.50
CA LYS A 14 7.04 -8.86 -21.88
C LYS A 14 6.55 -8.53 -20.47
N GLY A 15 5.41 -9.07 -20.07
CA GLY A 15 4.81 -8.85 -18.75
C GLY A 15 4.78 -10.09 -17.87
N VAL A 16 5.45 -11.18 -18.30
CA VAL A 16 5.51 -12.43 -17.53
C VAL A 16 6.97 -12.85 -17.35
N SER A 17 7.38 -13.09 -16.11
CA SER A 17 8.74 -13.51 -15.77
C SER A 17 8.73 -14.50 -14.62
N THR A 18 9.64 -15.47 -14.65
CA THR A 18 9.89 -16.41 -13.55
C THR A 18 10.98 -15.92 -12.58
N GLY A 19 11.53 -14.74 -12.81
CA GLY A 19 12.64 -14.18 -12.02
C GLY A 19 13.68 -13.59 -12.95
N VAL A 20 14.61 -14.39 -13.41
CA VAL A 20 15.64 -13.98 -14.36
C VAL A 20 15.16 -14.10 -15.80
N GLN A 21 14.24 -14.99 -16.09
CA GLN A 21 13.79 -15.28 -17.45
C GLN A 21 12.40 -14.69 -17.74
N TRP A 22 12.25 -14.14 -18.94
CA TRP A 22 10.97 -13.70 -19.47
C TRP A 22 10.26 -14.82 -20.19
N VAL A 23 9.02 -15.09 -19.79
CA VAL A 23 8.16 -16.12 -20.40
C VAL A 23 7.45 -15.53 -21.62
N LYS A 24 7.28 -16.34 -22.66
CA LYS A 24 6.39 -15.99 -23.78
C LYS A 24 4.94 -16.17 -23.34
N SER A 25 4.08 -15.23 -23.69
CA SER A 25 2.65 -15.29 -23.41
C SER A 25 1.85 -14.77 -24.59
N LYS A 26 0.61 -15.24 -24.72
CA LYS A 26 -0.40 -14.78 -25.67
C LYS A 26 -1.53 -14.03 -24.97
N GLY A 27 -1.34 -13.61 -23.71
CA GLY A 27 -2.35 -12.88 -22.94
C GLY A 27 -2.66 -11.51 -23.50
N GLU A 28 -3.57 -10.81 -22.83
CA GLU A 28 -4.04 -9.50 -23.22
C GLU A 28 -2.90 -8.48 -23.31
N LYS A 29 -3.01 -7.55 -24.25
CA LYS A 29 -2.11 -6.41 -24.39
C LYS A 29 -2.54 -5.28 -23.45
N LEU A 30 -1.73 -4.95 -22.48
CA LEU A 30 -1.94 -3.84 -21.57
C LEU A 30 -1.23 -2.59 -22.13
N SER A 31 -2.01 -1.64 -22.59
CA SER A 31 -1.48 -0.37 -23.13
C SER A 31 -1.40 0.65 -22.02
N SER A 32 -0.18 1.11 -21.69
CA SER A 32 0.06 2.14 -20.67
C SER A 32 0.08 3.52 -21.31
N TYR A 33 -0.86 4.37 -20.92
CA TYR A 33 -0.95 5.78 -21.34
C TYR A 33 -0.59 6.69 -20.18
N SER A 34 0.24 7.68 -20.45
CA SER A 34 0.56 8.68 -19.43
C SER A 34 -0.66 9.58 -19.14
N PRO A 35 -1.09 9.72 -17.88
CA PRO A 35 -2.11 10.69 -17.52
C PRO A 35 -1.63 12.14 -17.63
N VAL A 36 -0.32 12.34 -17.81
CA VAL A 36 0.30 13.68 -17.91
C VAL A 36 -0.06 14.36 -19.23
N ASP A 37 0.03 13.63 -20.33
CA ASP A 37 -0.14 14.15 -21.69
C ASP A 37 -1.01 13.27 -22.59
N GLY A 38 -1.47 12.11 -22.11
CA GLY A 38 -2.27 11.16 -22.86
C GLY A 38 -1.48 10.29 -23.85
N VAL A 39 -0.14 10.39 -23.86
CA VAL A 39 0.70 9.66 -24.81
C VAL A 39 0.83 8.19 -24.40
N LEU A 40 0.79 7.29 -25.37
CA LEU A 40 1.11 5.88 -25.17
C LEU A 40 2.61 5.74 -24.83
N ILE A 41 2.90 5.29 -23.61
CA ILE A 41 4.28 5.06 -23.15
C ILE A 41 4.83 3.76 -23.73
N GLY A 42 4.02 2.71 -23.68
CA GLY A 42 4.35 1.39 -24.18
C GLY A 42 3.25 0.38 -23.90
N THR A 43 3.43 -0.83 -24.41
CA THR A 43 2.51 -1.96 -24.23
C THR A 43 3.20 -3.10 -23.50
N VAL A 44 2.49 -3.77 -22.60
CA VAL A 44 2.96 -4.97 -21.89
C VAL A 44 2.11 -6.16 -22.28
N LEU A 45 2.74 -7.27 -22.65
CA LEU A 45 2.06 -8.53 -22.96
C LEU A 45 1.74 -9.26 -21.65
N GLY A 46 0.47 -9.32 -21.29
CA GLY A 46 -0.03 -9.96 -20.08
C GLY A 46 0.10 -11.48 -20.09
N ALA A 47 -0.20 -12.10 -18.96
CA ALA A 47 -0.21 -13.55 -18.81
C ALA A 47 -1.43 -14.19 -19.48
N ASP A 48 -1.22 -15.29 -20.18
CA ASP A 48 -2.23 -16.30 -20.42
C ASP A 48 -2.13 -17.40 -19.35
N LYS A 49 -3.06 -18.37 -19.38
CA LYS A 49 -3.09 -19.43 -18.36
C LYS A 49 -1.86 -20.34 -18.41
N GLU A 50 -1.29 -20.58 -19.59
CA GLU A 50 -0.08 -21.38 -19.75
C GLU A 50 1.13 -20.69 -19.11
N ALA A 51 1.31 -19.41 -19.39
CA ALA A 51 2.39 -18.61 -18.80
C ALA A 51 2.24 -18.46 -17.28
N TYR A 52 0.99 -18.33 -16.78
CA TYR A 52 0.69 -18.34 -15.34
C TYR A 52 1.18 -19.65 -14.70
N GLU A 53 0.82 -20.81 -15.29
CA GLU A 53 1.24 -22.11 -14.74
C GLU A 53 2.77 -22.29 -14.73
N VAL A 54 3.47 -21.78 -15.75
CA VAL A 54 4.94 -21.78 -15.76
C VAL A 54 5.50 -20.99 -14.58
N VAL A 55 4.98 -19.80 -14.29
CA VAL A 55 5.47 -18.97 -13.18
C VAL A 55 5.20 -19.64 -11.84
N ILE A 56 3.98 -20.14 -11.60
CA ILE A 56 3.62 -20.77 -10.33
C ILE A 56 4.42 -22.05 -10.09
N THR A 57 4.62 -22.88 -11.13
CA THR A 57 5.43 -24.09 -11.02
C THR A 57 6.89 -23.74 -10.66
N LYS A 58 7.47 -22.73 -11.32
CA LYS A 58 8.83 -22.26 -11.00
C LYS A 58 8.93 -21.70 -9.58
N ALA A 59 7.90 -20.99 -9.10
CA ALA A 59 7.84 -20.50 -7.75
C ALA A 59 7.81 -21.65 -6.71
N GLN A 60 7.06 -22.74 -6.98
CA GLN A 60 7.07 -23.92 -6.10
C GLN A 60 8.45 -24.60 -6.06
N GLU A 61 9.10 -24.77 -7.22
CA GLU A 61 10.45 -25.33 -7.29
C GLU A 61 11.45 -24.45 -6.52
N ALA A 62 11.40 -23.13 -6.74
CA ALA A 62 12.29 -22.18 -6.05
C ALA A 62 12.10 -22.18 -4.54
N PHE A 63 10.87 -22.28 -4.07
CA PHE A 63 10.59 -22.33 -2.62
C PHE A 63 11.27 -23.50 -1.93
N ALA A 64 11.33 -24.67 -2.57
CA ALA A 64 11.97 -25.84 -2.02
C ALA A 64 13.46 -25.64 -1.72
N ASP A 65 14.15 -24.84 -2.53
CA ASP A 65 15.55 -24.47 -2.36
C ASP A 65 15.70 -23.20 -1.48
N TRP A 66 15.00 -22.12 -1.81
CA TRP A 66 15.14 -20.81 -1.16
C TRP A 66 14.92 -20.84 0.35
N ARG A 67 13.95 -21.60 0.83
CA ARG A 67 13.66 -21.78 2.26
C ARG A 67 14.81 -22.42 3.05
N LEU A 68 15.73 -23.11 2.38
CA LEU A 68 16.89 -23.74 2.99
C LEU A 68 18.08 -22.78 3.11
N TRP A 69 18.06 -21.68 2.38
CA TRP A 69 19.10 -20.66 2.55
C TRP A 69 19.00 -20.02 3.94
N PRO A 70 20.13 -19.82 4.65
CA PRO A 70 20.10 -19.07 5.92
C PRO A 70 19.49 -17.68 5.73
N ALA A 71 18.67 -17.22 6.68
CA ALA A 71 18.01 -15.91 6.55
C ALA A 71 18.98 -14.75 6.30
N PRO A 72 20.19 -14.67 6.93
CA PRO A 72 21.16 -13.64 6.60
C PRO A 72 21.70 -13.71 5.15
N LYS A 73 21.74 -14.89 4.54
CA LYS A 73 22.12 -15.03 3.13
C LYS A 73 21.01 -14.49 2.22
N ARG A 74 19.75 -14.73 2.55
CA ARG A 74 18.61 -14.12 1.86
C ARG A 74 18.62 -12.60 2.03
N GLY A 75 18.92 -12.12 3.25
CA GLY A 75 19.10 -10.70 3.53
C GLY A 75 20.19 -10.04 2.69
N GLU A 76 21.29 -10.76 2.41
CA GLU A 76 22.33 -10.24 1.52
C GLU A 76 21.82 -10.01 0.09
N ILE A 77 20.98 -10.91 -0.44
CA ILE A 77 20.34 -10.68 -1.74
C ILE A 77 19.46 -9.42 -1.72
N VAL A 78 18.65 -9.25 -0.67
CA VAL A 78 17.82 -8.04 -0.50
C VAL A 78 18.68 -6.77 -0.41
N ARG A 79 19.80 -6.80 0.30
CA ARG A 79 20.76 -5.69 0.37
C ARG A 79 21.27 -5.31 -1.03
N LEU A 80 21.64 -6.31 -1.83
CA LEU A 80 22.13 -6.07 -3.19
C LEU A 80 21.02 -5.50 -4.10
N VAL A 81 19.77 -5.92 -3.92
CA VAL A 81 18.61 -5.33 -4.62
C VAL A 81 18.46 -3.86 -4.24
N GLY A 82 18.52 -3.52 -2.94
CA GLY A 82 18.46 -2.13 -2.47
C GLY A 82 19.59 -1.27 -3.05
N MET A 83 20.81 -1.82 -3.14
CA MET A 83 21.94 -1.12 -3.78
C MET A 83 21.72 -0.89 -5.28
N GLU A 84 21.12 -1.84 -5.99
CA GLU A 84 20.82 -1.67 -7.40
C GLU A 84 19.70 -0.64 -7.60
N LEU A 85 18.63 -0.68 -6.81
CA LEU A 85 17.55 0.31 -6.82
C LEU A 85 18.06 1.74 -6.62
N ARG A 86 19.05 1.96 -5.74
CA ARG A 86 19.70 3.27 -5.53
C ARG A 86 20.26 3.86 -6.81
N LYS A 87 20.80 3.03 -7.70
CA LYS A 87 21.38 3.47 -8.99
C LYS A 87 20.33 3.97 -9.97
N PHE A 88 19.12 3.40 -9.90
CA PHE A 88 18.02 3.70 -10.82
C PHE A 88 16.93 4.57 -10.18
N LYS A 89 17.21 5.16 -8.99
CA LYS A 89 16.18 5.92 -8.24
C LYS A 89 15.56 7.04 -9.07
N THR A 90 16.37 7.80 -9.77
CA THR A 90 15.90 8.93 -10.59
C THR A 90 15.06 8.45 -11.77
N GLU A 91 15.53 7.47 -12.52
CA GLU A 91 14.86 6.98 -13.71
C GLU A 91 13.56 6.25 -13.37
N LEU A 92 13.59 5.38 -12.35
CA LEU A 92 12.41 4.66 -11.91
C LEU A 92 11.37 5.61 -11.26
N GLY A 93 11.81 6.57 -10.44
CA GLY A 93 10.94 7.60 -9.88
C GLY A 93 10.31 8.49 -10.95
N THR A 94 11.05 8.79 -12.01
CA THR A 94 10.53 9.52 -13.18
C THR A 94 9.48 8.70 -13.92
N LEU A 95 9.72 7.39 -14.11
CA LEU A 95 8.73 6.50 -14.71
C LEU A 95 7.45 6.41 -13.86
N VAL A 96 7.59 6.25 -12.55
CA VAL A 96 6.45 6.26 -11.62
C VAL A 96 5.63 7.54 -11.78
N SER A 97 6.28 8.70 -11.79
CA SER A 97 5.58 9.98 -11.97
C SER A 97 4.92 10.12 -13.33
N TYR A 98 5.53 9.63 -14.39
CA TYR A 98 5.00 9.75 -15.75
C TYR A 98 3.88 8.76 -16.04
N GLU A 99 3.97 7.52 -15.52
CA GLU A 99 2.96 6.48 -15.73
C GLU A 99 1.75 6.64 -14.80
N MET A 100 1.96 7.14 -13.57
CA MET A 100 0.90 7.26 -12.55
C MET A 100 0.36 8.69 -12.38
N GLY A 101 1.16 9.71 -12.62
CA GLY A 101 0.75 11.12 -12.51
C GLY A 101 1.12 11.83 -11.20
N LYS A 102 1.76 11.17 -10.24
CA LYS A 102 2.23 11.82 -8.99
C LYS A 102 3.44 12.74 -9.24
N SER A 103 3.71 13.69 -8.34
CA SER A 103 4.85 14.59 -8.47
C SER A 103 6.18 13.81 -8.53
N LEU A 104 7.21 14.42 -9.14
CA LEU A 104 8.52 13.79 -9.26
C LEU A 104 9.12 13.45 -7.89
N GLN A 105 8.91 14.34 -6.90
CA GLN A 105 9.36 14.11 -5.53
C GLN A 105 8.67 12.89 -4.89
N GLU A 106 7.35 12.73 -5.14
CA GLU A 106 6.61 11.55 -4.67
C GLU A 106 7.05 10.27 -5.40
N GLY A 107 7.30 10.32 -6.71
CA GLY A 107 7.82 9.19 -7.47
C GLY A 107 9.20 8.73 -6.99
N MET A 108 10.11 9.68 -6.72
CA MET A 108 11.42 9.38 -6.13
C MET A 108 11.31 8.91 -4.67
N GLY A 109 10.36 9.47 -3.90
CA GLY A 109 10.04 9.04 -2.55
C GLY A 109 9.59 7.58 -2.51
N GLU A 110 8.78 7.17 -3.46
CA GLU A 110 8.31 5.79 -3.57
C GLU A 110 9.47 4.80 -3.84
N VAL A 111 10.42 5.16 -4.69
CA VAL A 111 11.63 4.35 -4.88
C VAL A 111 12.52 4.37 -3.64
N GLN A 112 12.54 5.49 -2.88
CA GLN A 112 13.23 5.52 -1.59
C GLN A 112 12.61 4.53 -0.59
N GLU A 113 11.30 4.44 -0.52
CA GLU A 113 10.62 3.45 0.32
C GLU A 113 11.00 2.00 -0.05
N MET A 114 11.18 1.69 -1.36
CA MET A 114 11.71 0.39 -1.78
C MET A 114 13.12 0.12 -1.23
N ILE A 115 13.96 1.14 -1.19
CA ILE A 115 15.33 1.06 -0.68
C ILE A 115 15.31 0.88 0.84
N ASP A 116 14.50 1.65 1.53
CA ASP A 116 14.41 1.66 2.99
C ASP A 116 13.86 0.32 3.53
N ILE A 117 12.88 -0.29 2.84
CA ILE A 117 12.40 -1.63 3.22
C ILE A 117 13.47 -2.71 2.96
N CYS A 118 14.33 -2.56 1.95
CA CYS A 118 15.48 -3.44 1.79
C CYS A 118 16.40 -3.35 3.01
N ASP A 119 16.75 -2.14 3.45
CA ASP A 119 17.62 -1.92 4.60
C ASP A 119 16.99 -2.49 5.90
N PHE A 120 15.68 -2.29 6.11
CA PHE A 120 14.93 -2.87 7.21
C PHE A 120 14.96 -4.41 7.19
N ALA A 121 14.67 -5.02 6.05
CA ALA A 121 14.64 -6.47 5.87
C ALA A 121 16.01 -7.12 6.09
N VAL A 122 17.12 -6.44 5.74
CA VAL A 122 18.48 -6.90 6.05
C VAL A 122 18.68 -7.05 7.55
N GLY A 123 18.30 -6.04 8.34
CA GLY A 123 18.35 -6.11 9.81
C GLY A 123 17.46 -7.24 10.36
N LEU A 124 16.24 -7.32 9.84
CA LEU A 124 15.25 -8.32 10.21
C LEU A 124 15.72 -9.76 9.94
N SER A 125 16.54 -10.00 8.91
CA SER A 125 17.07 -11.33 8.59
C SER A 125 17.78 -12.03 9.75
N ARG A 126 18.18 -11.30 10.79
CA ARG A 126 18.79 -11.80 12.03
C ARG A 126 17.87 -11.76 13.24
N GLN A 127 16.63 -11.32 13.07
CA GLN A 127 15.65 -11.05 14.14
C GLN A 127 14.32 -11.79 13.96
N LEU A 128 14.29 -12.84 13.13
CA LEU A 128 13.11 -13.69 12.93
C LEU A 128 12.95 -14.67 14.12
N HIS A 129 12.79 -14.12 15.32
CA HIS A 129 12.77 -14.86 16.57
C HIS A 129 11.35 -15.17 17.05
N GLY A 130 11.21 -16.27 17.78
CA GLY A 130 10.03 -16.60 18.57
C GLY A 130 10.31 -16.46 20.06
N SER A 131 9.30 -16.77 20.88
CA SER A 131 9.34 -16.71 22.33
C SER A 131 9.72 -18.06 22.92
N THR A 132 10.50 -18.08 24.00
CA THR A 132 10.70 -19.28 24.86
C THR A 132 9.80 -19.15 26.07
N MET A 133 9.05 -20.22 26.38
CA MET A 133 8.09 -20.28 27.47
C MET A 133 8.45 -21.41 28.45
N HIS A 134 8.06 -21.25 29.71
CA HIS A 134 8.16 -22.34 30.69
C HIS A 134 7.11 -23.39 30.42
N SER A 135 7.50 -24.66 30.51
CA SER A 135 6.58 -25.79 30.42
C SER A 135 5.91 -26.07 31.77
N GLU A 136 4.67 -26.50 31.75
CA GLU A 136 3.96 -27.03 32.93
C GLU A 136 4.46 -28.40 33.33
N ARG A 137 5.26 -29.07 32.49
CA ARG A 137 5.81 -30.41 32.74
C ARG A 137 7.25 -30.32 33.15
N PRO A 138 7.66 -31.06 34.21
CA PRO A 138 9.08 -31.20 34.60
C PRO A 138 9.91 -31.77 33.42
N GLY A 139 11.11 -31.26 33.20
CA GLY A 139 12.01 -31.77 32.19
C GLY A 139 11.57 -31.49 30.74
N HIS A 140 10.76 -30.46 30.53
CA HIS A 140 10.33 -30.04 29.20
C HIS A 140 10.70 -28.57 28.90
N ARG A 141 10.93 -28.27 27.65
CA ARG A 141 11.16 -26.93 27.12
C ARG A 141 10.14 -26.61 26.04
N MET A 142 9.54 -25.41 26.10
CA MET A 142 8.62 -24.92 25.09
C MET A 142 9.15 -23.65 24.42
N TYR A 143 8.90 -23.52 23.12
CA TYR A 143 9.23 -22.31 22.38
C TYR A 143 8.38 -22.21 21.11
N ASP A 144 8.14 -20.98 20.68
CA ASP A 144 7.60 -20.70 19.35
C ASP A 144 8.74 -20.55 18.35
N GLN A 145 8.49 -21.00 17.13
CA GLN A 145 9.38 -20.87 15.99
C GLN A 145 8.57 -20.45 14.76
N TYR A 146 9.16 -19.61 13.93
CA TYR A 146 8.55 -19.13 12.70
C TYR A 146 9.20 -19.80 11.49
N HIS A 147 8.36 -20.25 10.55
CA HIS A 147 8.75 -20.91 9.31
C HIS A 147 8.08 -20.24 8.11
N PRO A 148 8.73 -20.21 6.92
CA PRO A 148 8.14 -19.65 5.72
C PRO A 148 6.85 -20.36 5.33
N LEU A 149 5.98 -19.61 4.64
CA LEU A 149 4.67 -20.10 4.17
C LEU A 149 4.75 -20.82 2.83
N GLY A 150 5.49 -20.24 1.86
CA GLY A 150 5.52 -20.73 0.49
C GLY A 150 5.52 -19.63 -0.55
N ILE A 151 4.54 -19.67 -1.45
CA ILE A 151 4.34 -18.60 -2.44
C ILE A 151 3.48 -17.50 -1.83
N VAL A 152 3.96 -16.28 -1.86
CA VAL A 152 3.18 -15.09 -1.52
C VAL A 152 2.72 -14.44 -2.84
N GLY A 153 1.42 -14.45 -3.08
CA GLY A 153 0.80 -13.72 -4.18
C GLY A 153 0.63 -12.25 -3.80
N ILE A 154 1.12 -11.32 -4.62
CA ILE A 154 1.02 -9.90 -4.37
C ILE A 154 0.22 -9.23 -5.48
N ILE A 155 -0.92 -8.63 -5.16
CA ILE A 155 -1.74 -7.82 -6.06
C ILE A 155 -1.58 -6.37 -5.62
N SER A 156 -0.93 -5.54 -6.43
CA SER A 156 -0.67 -4.13 -6.08
C SER A 156 -1.52 -3.17 -6.90
N ALA A 157 -1.80 -2.00 -6.31
CA ALA A 157 -2.59 -0.94 -6.91
C ALA A 157 -1.73 0.05 -7.72
N PHE A 158 -2.39 0.85 -8.56
CA PHE A 158 -1.73 1.79 -9.46
C PHE A 158 -1.07 2.98 -8.77
N ASN A 159 -1.59 3.38 -7.61
CA ASN A 159 -1.20 4.62 -6.94
C ASN A 159 0.17 4.55 -6.23
N PHE A 160 0.62 3.35 -5.88
CA PHE A 160 1.97 3.03 -5.40
C PHE A 160 2.49 1.82 -6.19
N PRO A 161 2.84 2.01 -7.47
CA PRO A 161 3.12 0.91 -8.38
C PRO A 161 4.36 0.10 -8.04
N VAL A 162 5.26 0.59 -7.18
CA VAL A 162 6.53 -0.09 -6.88
C VAL A 162 6.77 -0.31 -5.38
N ALA A 163 6.41 0.65 -4.50
CA ALA A 163 6.74 0.58 -3.08
C ALA A 163 6.03 -0.56 -2.35
N VAL A 164 4.71 -0.69 -2.51
CA VAL A 164 3.90 -1.69 -1.81
C VAL A 164 4.32 -3.12 -2.18
N TRP A 165 4.64 -3.36 -3.45
CA TRP A 165 5.23 -4.62 -3.87
C TRP A 165 6.56 -4.89 -3.16
N ALA A 166 7.42 -3.87 -3.04
CA ALA A 166 8.70 -4.02 -2.35
C ALA A 166 8.52 -4.29 -0.85
N TRP A 167 7.58 -3.61 -0.18
CA TRP A 167 7.27 -3.86 1.22
C TRP A 167 6.96 -5.34 1.47
N ASN A 168 6.11 -5.91 0.64
CA ASN A 168 5.75 -7.32 0.70
C ASN A 168 6.93 -8.25 0.35
N SER A 169 7.57 -7.99 -0.80
CA SER A 169 8.56 -8.91 -1.35
C SER A 169 9.84 -8.99 -0.51
N MET A 170 10.35 -7.85 -0.03
CA MET A 170 11.60 -7.84 0.73
C MET A 170 11.45 -8.57 2.08
N LEU A 171 10.28 -8.41 2.74
CA LEU A 171 9.96 -9.17 3.95
C LEU A 171 9.77 -10.66 3.66
N ALA A 172 8.96 -11.00 2.66
CA ALA A 172 8.71 -12.38 2.27
C ALA A 172 10.02 -13.12 1.94
N TRP A 173 10.92 -12.50 1.17
CA TRP A 173 12.19 -13.12 0.79
C TRP A 173 13.10 -13.40 2.00
N VAL A 174 13.24 -12.46 2.94
CA VAL A 174 14.05 -12.73 4.14
C VAL A 174 13.39 -13.76 5.07
N CYS A 175 12.06 -13.82 5.09
CA CYS A 175 11.32 -14.88 5.79
C CYS A 175 11.52 -16.26 5.14
N GLY A 176 11.92 -16.34 3.87
CA GLY A 176 12.17 -17.57 3.13
C GLY A 176 11.07 -17.96 2.18
N ASP A 177 10.12 -17.08 1.95
CA ASP A 177 9.08 -17.21 0.94
C ASP A 177 9.57 -16.78 -0.44
N VAL A 178 8.82 -17.15 -1.46
CA VAL A 178 8.96 -16.66 -2.83
C VAL A 178 7.73 -15.83 -3.19
N THR A 179 7.87 -14.87 -4.10
CA THR A 179 6.76 -13.96 -4.44
C THR A 179 6.36 -14.08 -5.90
N VAL A 180 5.06 -13.95 -6.16
CA VAL A 180 4.50 -13.78 -7.49
C VAL A 180 3.68 -12.50 -7.50
N TRP A 181 4.10 -11.55 -8.31
CA TRP A 181 3.53 -10.21 -8.37
C TRP A 181 2.59 -10.02 -9.55
N LYS A 182 1.36 -9.61 -9.27
CA LYS A 182 0.39 -9.08 -10.24
C LYS A 182 0.27 -7.57 -10.02
N PRO A 183 0.93 -6.73 -10.82
CA PRO A 183 0.79 -5.27 -10.75
C PRO A 183 -0.57 -4.81 -11.27
N SER A 184 -0.92 -3.55 -11.00
CA SER A 184 -2.07 -2.92 -11.66
C SER A 184 -1.86 -2.85 -13.18
N GLU A 185 -2.91 -3.14 -13.92
CA GLU A 185 -2.95 -2.99 -15.38
C GLU A 185 -2.82 -1.54 -15.85
N LYS A 186 -2.99 -0.56 -14.94
CA LYS A 186 -2.83 0.88 -15.23
C LYS A 186 -1.38 1.36 -15.19
N THR A 187 -0.50 0.64 -14.47
CA THR A 187 0.91 0.99 -14.30
C THR A 187 1.86 -0.20 -14.52
N PRO A 188 1.72 -0.93 -15.64
CA PRO A 188 2.45 -2.17 -15.85
C PRO A 188 3.94 -1.97 -16.17
N LEU A 189 4.34 -0.82 -16.70
CA LEU A 189 5.72 -0.55 -17.08
C LEU A 189 6.63 -0.35 -15.86
N CYS A 190 6.12 0.22 -14.78
CA CYS A 190 6.82 0.29 -13.51
C CYS A 190 7.22 -1.10 -13.01
N ALA A 191 6.33 -2.09 -13.14
CA ALA A 191 6.62 -3.46 -12.75
C ALA A 191 7.66 -4.13 -13.67
N VAL A 192 7.57 -3.90 -14.98
CA VAL A 192 8.58 -4.38 -15.94
C VAL A 192 9.96 -3.80 -15.60
N ALA A 193 10.06 -2.50 -15.28
CA ALA A 193 11.28 -1.86 -14.89
C ALA A 193 11.88 -2.47 -13.61
N CYS A 194 11.07 -2.65 -12.58
CA CYS A 194 11.48 -3.31 -11.33
C CYS A 194 12.02 -4.72 -11.61
N GLN A 195 11.30 -5.51 -12.40
CA GLN A 195 11.73 -6.87 -12.75
C GLN A 195 13.08 -6.89 -13.46
N GLN A 196 13.33 -5.95 -14.37
CA GLN A 196 14.62 -5.85 -15.08
C GLN A 196 15.79 -5.50 -14.15
N ILE A 197 15.56 -4.59 -13.19
CA ILE A 197 16.56 -4.22 -12.18
C ILE A 197 16.91 -5.45 -11.33
N ILE A 198 15.90 -6.18 -10.85
CA ILE A 198 16.06 -7.35 -10.00
C ILE A 198 16.75 -8.51 -10.72
N GLN A 199 16.40 -8.76 -11.98
CA GLN A 199 17.05 -9.78 -12.80
C GLN A 199 18.58 -9.64 -12.82
N THR A 200 19.10 -8.40 -12.83
CA THR A 200 20.53 -8.13 -12.82
C THR A 200 21.19 -8.66 -11.55
N VAL A 201 20.56 -8.43 -10.40
CA VAL A 201 21.04 -8.90 -9.08
C VAL A 201 20.93 -10.41 -8.97
N PHE A 202 19.76 -10.95 -9.31
CA PHE A 202 19.47 -12.39 -9.19
C PHE A 202 20.42 -13.23 -10.05
N LYS A 203 20.62 -12.82 -11.30
CA LYS A 203 21.54 -13.51 -12.22
C LYS A 203 22.99 -13.53 -11.71
N LYS A 204 23.50 -12.39 -11.19
CA LYS A 204 24.86 -12.29 -10.66
C LYS A 204 25.10 -13.13 -9.41
N ASN A 205 24.06 -13.41 -8.64
CA ASN A 205 24.15 -14.08 -7.35
C ASN A 205 23.57 -15.49 -7.35
N ASN A 206 23.25 -16.05 -8.52
CA ASN A 206 22.69 -17.40 -8.68
C ASN A 206 21.46 -17.64 -7.79
N VAL A 207 20.58 -16.63 -7.68
CA VAL A 207 19.30 -16.77 -6.97
C VAL A 207 18.43 -17.77 -7.72
N PRO A 208 17.77 -18.74 -7.06
CA PRO A 208 16.91 -19.70 -7.73
C PRO A 208 15.84 -19.04 -8.60
N GLU A 209 15.66 -19.58 -9.81
CA GLU A 209 14.61 -19.11 -10.73
C GLU A 209 13.24 -19.42 -10.14
N GLY A 210 12.40 -18.40 -9.96
CA GLY A 210 11.08 -18.50 -9.33
C GLY A 210 10.96 -17.77 -7.98
N VAL A 211 12.05 -17.22 -7.43
CA VAL A 211 11.98 -16.46 -6.17
C VAL A 211 11.17 -15.16 -6.34
N CYS A 212 11.20 -14.54 -7.52
CA CYS A 212 10.47 -13.31 -7.85
C CYS A 212 9.75 -13.44 -9.19
N GLY A 213 8.54 -13.95 -9.19
CA GLY A 213 7.71 -14.04 -10.39
C GLY A 213 6.95 -12.73 -10.67
N LEU A 214 6.75 -12.42 -11.97
CA LEU A 214 5.90 -11.33 -12.43
C LEU A 214 4.82 -11.89 -13.37
N ILE A 215 3.56 -11.52 -13.14
CA ILE A 215 2.42 -11.87 -13.97
C ILE A 215 1.54 -10.65 -14.22
N SER A 216 1.84 -9.86 -15.25
CA SER A 216 0.99 -8.75 -15.66
C SER A 216 -0.33 -9.26 -16.26
N GLY A 217 -1.43 -8.59 -15.99
CA GLY A 217 -2.73 -8.97 -16.50
C GLY A 217 -3.87 -8.19 -15.84
N GLY A 218 -5.07 -8.38 -16.33
CA GLY A 218 -6.29 -7.78 -15.85
C GLY A 218 -6.85 -8.47 -14.59
N ARG A 219 -8.15 -8.34 -14.45
CA ARG A 219 -8.91 -8.91 -13.32
C ARG A 219 -8.82 -10.44 -13.26
N ASP A 220 -8.89 -11.11 -14.40
CA ASP A 220 -8.82 -12.56 -14.54
C ASP A 220 -7.56 -13.17 -13.93
N VAL A 221 -6.40 -12.54 -14.14
CA VAL A 221 -5.13 -12.98 -13.52
C VAL A 221 -5.18 -12.84 -12.00
N GLY A 222 -5.79 -11.79 -11.47
CA GLY A 222 -6.04 -11.64 -10.04
C GLY A 222 -6.98 -12.71 -9.46
N GLU A 223 -8.00 -13.10 -10.21
CA GLU A 223 -8.91 -14.17 -9.85
C GLU A 223 -8.22 -15.55 -9.85
N TRP A 224 -7.36 -15.83 -10.84
CA TRP A 224 -6.55 -17.07 -10.85
C TRP A 224 -5.64 -17.13 -9.62
N MET A 225 -4.95 -16.03 -9.30
CA MET A 225 -4.06 -15.97 -8.13
C MET A 225 -4.84 -16.18 -6.83
N SER A 226 -6.00 -15.55 -6.68
CA SER A 226 -6.82 -15.67 -5.46
C SER A 226 -7.36 -17.08 -5.24
N ALA A 227 -7.70 -17.77 -6.32
CA ALA A 227 -8.24 -19.14 -6.30
C ALA A 227 -7.16 -20.22 -6.16
N ASP A 228 -5.90 -19.93 -6.46
CA ASP A 228 -4.83 -20.92 -6.50
C ASP A 228 -4.42 -21.40 -5.10
N LYS A 229 -4.68 -22.68 -4.80
CA LYS A 229 -4.33 -23.31 -3.51
C LYS A 229 -2.82 -23.40 -3.26
N ARG A 230 -1.98 -23.27 -4.30
CA ARG A 230 -0.52 -23.26 -4.19
C ARG A 230 0.02 -21.95 -3.60
N ILE A 231 -0.84 -20.92 -3.50
CA ILE A 231 -0.53 -19.59 -2.95
C ILE A 231 -1.16 -19.51 -1.55
N PRO A 232 -0.45 -19.84 -0.47
CA PRO A 232 -0.98 -19.83 0.89
C PRO A 232 -1.35 -18.44 1.41
N LEU A 233 -0.70 -17.38 0.92
CA LEU A 233 -0.96 -15.99 1.28
C LEU A 233 -1.16 -15.14 0.02
N VAL A 234 -2.27 -14.41 -0.02
CA VAL A 234 -2.49 -13.35 -1.01
C VAL A 234 -2.51 -12.00 -0.29
N SER A 235 -1.52 -11.16 -0.58
CA SER A 235 -1.52 -9.75 -0.20
C SER A 235 -2.13 -8.93 -1.34
N ALA A 236 -3.21 -8.20 -1.06
CA ALA A 236 -3.94 -7.46 -2.07
C ALA A 236 -4.23 -6.02 -1.62
N THR A 237 -3.68 -5.07 -2.38
CA THR A 237 -3.88 -3.63 -2.20
C THR A 237 -4.77 -3.09 -3.31
N GLY A 238 -5.87 -2.43 -2.95
CA GLY A 238 -6.80 -1.87 -3.93
C GLY A 238 -8.13 -1.39 -3.36
N SER A 239 -9.19 -1.43 -4.16
CA SER A 239 -10.52 -1.00 -3.72
C SER A 239 -11.16 -1.99 -2.74
N THR A 240 -12.02 -1.49 -1.84
CA THR A 240 -12.83 -2.32 -0.94
C THR A 240 -13.63 -3.39 -1.70
N ARG A 241 -14.14 -3.08 -2.89
CA ARG A 241 -14.84 -4.05 -3.75
C ARG A 241 -13.92 -5.21 -4.17
N MET A 242 -12.70 -4.90 -4.60
CA MET A 242 -11.70 -5.93 -4.97
C MET A 242 -11.30 -6.75 -3.75
N GLY A 243 -11.04 -6.10 -2.61
CA GLY A 243 -10.67 -6.78 -1.37
C GLY A 243 -11.74 -7.75 -0.86
N LYS A 244 -13.03 -7.37 -0.92
CA LYS A 244 -14.15 -8.27 -0.59
C LYS A 244 -14.18 -9.49 -1.50
N ALA A 245 -13.94 -9.34 -2.81
CA ALA A 245 -13.89 -10.46 -3.76
C ALA A 245 -12.69 -11.38 -3.48
N VAL A 246 -11.49 -10.84 -3.32
CA VAL A 246 -10.28 -11.62 -3.00
C VAL A 246 -10.43 -12.33 -1.65
N GLY A 247 -10.88 -11.61 -0.62
CA GLY A 247 -11.06 -12.18 0.72
C GLY A 247 -12.04 -13.34 0.77
N ALA A 248 -13.16 -13.24 0.03
CA ALA A 248 -14.14 -14.32 -0.07
C ALA A 248 -13.55 -15.58 -0.71
N VAL A 249 -12.87 -15.46 -1.87
CA VAL A 249 -12.27 -16.59 -2.60
C VAL A 249 -11.12 -17.22 -1.80
N VAL A 250 -10.26 -16.40 -1.19
CA VAL A 250 -9.13 -16.90 -0.37
C VAL A 250 -9.66 -17.57 0.89
N GLY A 251 -10.69 -17.01 1.53
CA GLY A 251 -11.32 -17.57 2.74
C GLY A 251 -12.01 -18.90 2.47
N GLU A 252 -12.72 -19.03 1.34
CA GLU A 252 -13.39 -20.28 0.93
C GLU A 252 -12.40 -21.47 0.86
N ARG A 253 -11.18 -21.22 0.40
CA ARG A 253 -10.13 -22.26 0.32
C ARG A 253 -9.25 -22.36 1.57
N LEU A 254 -9.60 -21.69 2.68
CA LEU A 254 -8.84 -21.59 3.94
C LEU A 254 -7.40 -21.05 3.75
N GLY A 255 -7.19 -20.21 2.73
CA GLY A 255 -5.96 -19.46 2.53
C GLY A 255 -5.87 -18.26 3.47
N ARG A 256 -4.73 -17.58 3.46
CA ARG A 256 -4.52 -16.32 4.19
C ARG A 256 -4.62 -15.15 3.24
N SER A 257 -5.22 -14.06 3.71
CA SER A 257 -5.21 -12.79 3.00
C SER A 257 -4.66 -11.68 3.88
N LEU A 258 -3.90 -10.78 3.27
CA LEU A 258 -3.53 -9.48 3.80
C LEU A 258 -4.17 -8.46 2.88
N LEU A 259 -5.08 -7.64 3.40
CA LEU A 259 -5.88 -6.74 2.59
C LEU A 259 -5.64 -5.30 3.02
N GLU A 260 -5.13 -4.49 2.09
CA GLU A 260 -4.93 -3.06 2.25
C GLU A 260 -5.82 -2.30 1.25
N LEU A 261 -6.95 -1.82 1.75
CA LEU A 261 -8.03 -1.31 0.92
C LEU A 261 -8.20 0.21 1.10
N GLY A 262 -9.37 0.71 0.75
CA GLY A 262 -9.67 2.13 0.83
C GLY A 262 -9.64 2.71 2.24
N GLY A 263 -9.48 4.04 2.33
CA GLY A 263 -9.51 4.81 3.56
C GLY A 263 -10.41 6.04 3.43
N ASN A 264 -10.93 6.50 4.55
CA ASN A 264 -11.73 7.73 4.63
C ASN A 264 -11.22 8.60 5.79
N ASN A 265 -9.95 8.94 5.68
CA ASN A 265 -9.14 9.44 6.77
C ASN A 265 -9.52 10.84 7.18
N SER A 266 -9.49 11.12 8.48
CA SER A 266 -9.76 12.45 9.01
C SER A 266 -8.61 13.03 9.81
N ILE A 267 -8.55 14.37 9.85
CA ILE A 267 -7.77 15.12 10.82
C ILE A 267 -8.74 15.88 11.72
N ILE A 268 -8.65 15.63 13.03
CA ILE A 268 -9.33 16.42 14.06
C ILE A 268 -8.49 17.65 14.34
N ILE A 269 -9.07 18.83 14.24
CA ILE A 269 -8.39 20.11 14.52
C ILE A 269 -8.96 20.69 15.82
N SER A 270 -8.20 20.58 16.91
CA SER A 270 -8.57 21.08 18.24
C SER A 270 -8.61 22.61 18.28
N SER A 271 -9.34 23.16 19.23
CA SER A 271 -9.29 24.60 19.54
C SER A 271 -7.90 25.06 20.00
N GLU A 272 -7.07 24.14 20.50
CA GLU A 272 -5.69 24.36 20.96
C GLU A 272 -4.64 23.94 19.91
N ALA A 273 -5.06 23.70 18.66
CA ALA A 273 -4.17 23.31 17.57
C ALA A 273 -3.21 24.45 17.18
N ASP A 274 -1.97 24.09 16.83
CA ASP A 274 -1.15 24.96 15.99
C ASP A 274 -1.75 25.00 14.58
N ILE A 275 -2.29 26.16 14.22
CA ILE A 275 -2.99 26.33 12.94
C ILE A 275 -2.04 26.20 11.75
N ASN A 276 -0.75 26.52 11.88
CA ASN A 276 0.20 26.40 10.76
C ASN A 276 0.49 24.92 10.47
N ILE A 277 0.75 24.14 11.52
CA ILE A 277 0.89 22.68 11.39
C ILE A 277 -0.39 22.08 10.80
N ALA A 278 -1.55 22.47 11.33
CA ALA A 278 -2.83 21.95 10.89
C ALA A 278 -3.14 22.24 9.41
N ILE A 279 -2.89 23.47 8.94
CA ILE A 279 -3.09 23.82 7.51
C ILE A 279 -2.11 23.05 6.62
N THR A 280 -0.83 22.96 7.01
CA THR A 280 0.17 22.23 6.22
C THR A 280 -0.19 20.74 6.11
N ALA A 281 -0.55 20.10 7.22
CA ALA A 281 -0.96 18.70 7.25
C ALA A 281 -2.23 18.45 6.43
N ALA A 282 -3.24 19.33 6.56
CA ALA A 282 -4.50 19.24 5.84
C ALA A 282 -4.32 19.38 4.32
N VAL A 283 -3.59 20.39 3.87
CA VAL A 283 -3.37 20.64 2.44
C VAL A 283 -2.56 19.50 1.83
N PHE A 284 -1.39 19.16 2.40
CA PHE A 284 -0.57 18.06 1.89
C PHE A 284 -1.34 16.73 1.88
N GLY A 285 -2.03 16.41 2.98
CA GLY A 285 -2.81 15.18 3.09
C GLY A 285 -3.96 15.09 2.09
N ALA A 286 -4.59 16.21 1.72
CA ALA A 286 -5.72 16.23 0.80
C ALA A 286 -5.33 16.25 -0.68
N VAL A 287 -4.21 16.92 -1.04
CA VAL A 287 -3.85 17.13 -2.45
C VAL A 287 -2.68 16.28 -2.94
N GLY A 288 -1.90 15.68 -2.03
CA GLY A 288 -0.79 14.79 -2.37
C GLY A 288 -1.28 13.67 -3.29
N THR A 289 -0.52 13.34 -4.32
CA THR A 289 -0.87 12.37 -5.37
C THR A 289 -2.26 12.65 -5.99
N ALA A 290 -2.68 13.92 -6.06
CA ALA A 290 -4.02 14.33 -6.50
C ALA A 290 -5.16 13.62 -5.73
N GLY A 291 -5.00 13.40 -4.40
CA GLY A 291 -5.98 12.71 -3.57
C GLY A 291 -6.07 11.20 -3.79
N GLN A 292 -5.11 10.60 -4.51
CA GLN A 292 -5.12 9.19 -4.88
C GLN A 292 -4.22 8.32 -3.96
N ARG A 293 -4.29 8.57 -2.65
CA ARG A 293 -3.69 7.70 -1.63
C ARG A 293 -4.78 7.07 -0.77
N CYS A 294 -4.59 5.86 -0.34
CA CYS A 294 -5.45 5.24 0.66
C CYS A 294 -5.45 6.06 1.97
N THR A 295 -4.34 6.74 2.30
CA THR A 295 -4.18 7.63 3.45
C THR A 295 -4.54 9.10 3.19
N THR A 296 -5.08 9.46 2.03
CA THR A 296 -5.50 10.85 1.73
C THR A 296 -6.43 11.37 2.82
N THR A 297 -6.18 12.58 3.31
CA THR A 297 -7.09 13.30 4.19
C THR A 297 -8.35 13.69 3.41
N ARG A 298 -9.47 13.07 3.75
CA ARG A 298 -10.76 13.32 3.09
C ARG A 298 -11.71 14.14 3.92
N ARG A 299 -11.52 14.14 5.25
CA ARG A 299 -12.37 14.86 6.21
C ARG A 299 -11.52 15.68 7.18
N LEU A 300 -11.90 16.96 7.40
CA LEU A 300 -11.41 17.77 8.50
C LEU A 300 -12.54 18.00 9.49
N ILE A 301 -12.33 17.57 10.71
CA ILE A 301 -13.26 17.69 11.83
C ILE A 301 -12.71 18.83 12.72
N ILE A 302 -13.31 20.03 12.60
CA ILE A 302 -12.72 21.27 13.11
C ILE A 302 -13.54 21.79 14.28
N HIS A 303 -12.88 22.10 15.40
CA HIS A 303 -13.53 22.65 16.57
C HIS A 303 -14.24 23.98 16.25
N GLU A 304 -15.53 24.11 16.68
CA GLU A 304 -16.38 25.23 16.30
C GLU A 304 -15.78 26.61 16.62
N LYS A 305 -15.02 26.75 17.72
CA LYS A 305 -14.39 28.03 18.14
C LYS A 305 -13.38 28.56 17.13
N ILE A 306 -12.72 27.71 16.38
CA ILE A 306 -11.68 28.10 15.42
C ILE A 306 -12.11 27.91 13.96
N TYR A 307 -13.29 27.34 13.73
CA TYR A 307 -13.77 26.91 12.41
C TYR A 307 -13.67 27.98 11.34
N ASN A 308 -14.22 29.18 11.60
CA ASN A 308 -14.24 30.24 10.59
C ASN A 308 -12.83 30.74 10.25
N LYS A 309 -11.98 30.93 11.26
CA LYS A 309 -10.56 31.33 11.09
C LYS A 309 -9.78 30.26 10.33
N PHE A 310 -10.00 28.99 10.66
CA PHE A 310 -9.34 27.88 9.98
C PHE A 310 -9.79 27.75 8.54
N LYS A 311 -11.12 27.85 8.27
CA LYS A 311 -11.71 27.83 6.94
C LYS A 311 -11.12 28.89 6.01
N GLU A 312 -11.04 30.14 6.48
CA GLU A 312 -10.42 31.23 5.72
C GLU A 312 -8.97 30.92 5.35
N ARG A 313 -8.17 30.46 6.31
CA ARG A 313 -6.77 30.09 6.07
C ARG A 313 -6.62 28.91 5.13
N LEU A 314 -7.51 27.93 5.22
CA LEU A 314 -7.53 26.77 4.31
C LEU A 314 -7.80 27.19 2.86
N VAL A 315 -8.82 28.05 2.64
CA VAL A 315 -9.12 28.59 1.30
C VAL A 315 -7.91 29.35 0.73
N ASN A 316 -7.28 30.18 1.57
CA ASN A 316 -6.07 30.91 1.18
C ASN A 316 -4.89 29.98 0.84
N ALA A 317 -4.76 28.84 1.50
CA ALA A 317 -3.71 27.86 1.24
C ALA A 317 -3.96 27.05 -0.06
N TYR A 318 -5.20 26.90 -0.50
CA TYR A 318 -5.53 26.27 -1.79
C TYR A 318 -5.27 27.20 -3.00
N SER A 319 -5.34 28.51 -2.81
CA SER A 319 -5.19 29.50 -3.90
C SER A 319 -3.84 29.41 -4.66
N PRO A 320 -2.67 29.24 -4.00
CA PRO A 320 -1.37 29.17 -4.67
C PRO A 320 -1.03 27.78 -5.23
N LEU A 321 -1.90 26.78 -5.13
CA LEU A 321 -1.63 25.43 -5.62
C LEU A 321 -1.40 25.44 -7.14
N LYS A 322 -0.26 24.92 -7.55
CA LYS A 322 0.11 24.80 -8.97
C LYS A 322 -0.21 23.39 -9.44
N ILE A 323 -1.10 23.32 -10.43
CA ILE A 323 -1.53 22.06 -11.05
C ILE A 323 -0.91 21.97 -12.44
N GLY A 324 -0.27 20.86 -12.77
CA GLY A 324 0.37 20.70 -14.06
C GLY A 324 1.21 19.45 -14.19
N ASN A 325 2.12 19.44 -15.17
CA ASN A 325 3.00 18.31 -15.44
C ASN A 325 3.84 17.95 -14.20
N PRO A 326 3.63 16.77 -13.60
CA PRO A 326 4.28 16.37 -12.36
C PRO A 326 5.80 16.19 -12.48
N LEU A 327 6.35 16.07 -13.69
CA LEU A 327 7.79 16.04 -13.92
C LEU A 327 8.44 17.43 -13.76
N ASN A 328 7.65 18.48 -13.65
CA ASN A 328 8.12 19.81 -13.28
C ASN A 328 8.05 19.96 -11.76
N GLU A 329 9.17 20.02 -11.09
CA GLU A 329 9.30 20.13 -9.63
C GLU A 329 8.58 21.32 -8.99
N LYS A 330 8.18 22.32 -9.80
CA LYS A 330 7.43 23.50 -9.34
C LYS A 330 5.91 23.23 -9.24
N MET A 331 5.44 22.10 -9.73
CA MET A 331 4.01 21.71 -9.66
C MET A 331 3.75 20.95 -8.37
N HIS A 332 2.61 21.24 -7.75
CA HIS A 332 2.19 20.64 -6.49
C HIS A 332 1.25 19.45 -6.72
N VAL A 333 0.41 19.52 -7.77
CA VAL A 333 -0.63 18.52 -8.05
C VAL A 333 -0.54 18.09 -9.51
N GLY A 334 -0.43 16.80 -9.72
CA GLY A 334 -0.48 16.16 -11.03
C GLY A 334 -1.90 15.77 -11.44
N PRO A 335 -2.04 14.98 -12.52
CA PRO A 335 -3.33 14.47 -12.99
C PRO A 335 -3.87 13.33 -12.12
N LEU A 336 -5.15 13.00 -12.28
CA LEU A 336 -5.72 11.70 -11.93
C LEU A 336 -5.21 10.65 -12.93
N ILE A 337 -5.26 9.38 -12.52
CA ILE A 337 -4.69 8.26 -13.31
C ILE A 337 -5.31 8.12 -14.72
N ASP A 338 -6.60 8.38 -14.85
CA ASP A 338 -7.34 8.23 -16.09
C ASP A 338 -8.65 9.04 -16.11
N LYS A 339 -9.39 8.96 -17.22
CA LYS A 339 -10.69 9.64 -17.40
C LYS A 339 -11.81 9.05 -16.55
N ASP A 340 -11.73 7.78 -16.18
CA ASP A 340 -12.71 7.17 -15.27
C ASP A 340 -12.58 7.78 -13.87
N ALA A 341 -11.35 8.03 -13.42
CA ALA A 341 -11.11 8.75 -12.17
C ALA A 341 -11.63 10.19 -12.21
N VAL A 342 -11.54 10.88 -13.36
CA VAL A 342 -12.16 12.21 -13.57
C VAL A 342 -13.67 12.12 -13.51
N THR A 343 -14.27 11.12 -14.13
CA THR A 343 -15.73 10.89 -14.08
C THR A 343 -16.19 10.65 -12.65
N ASN A 344 -15.47 9.81 -11.90
CA ASN A 344 -15.76 9.56 -10.49
C ASN A 344 -15.64 10.83 -9.62
N TYR A 345 -14.64 11.67 -9.89
CA TYR A 345 -14.51 12.98 -9.24
C TYR A 345 -15.73 13.86 -9.50
N LEU A 346 -16.16 13.98 -10.75
CA LEU A 346 -17.33 14.79 -11.11
C LEU A 346 -18.63 14.27 -10.49
N ASN A 347 -18.84 12.96 -10.52
CA ASN A 347 -19.99 12.33 -9.90
C ASN A 347 -20.04 12.60 -8.38
N ALA A 348 -18.89 12.55 -7.71
CA ALA A 348 -18.81 12.84 -6.28
C ALA A 348 -19.08 14.31 -5.96
N VAL A 349 -18.66 15.22 -6.82
CA VAL A 349 -18.98 16.65 -6.71
C VAL A 349 -20.48 16.90 -6.83
N GLU A 350 -21.14 16.32 -7.83
CA GLU A 350 -22.60 16.48 -8.00
C GLU A 350 -23.37 15.84 -6.84
N LYS A 351 -23.01 14.62 -6.42
CA LYS A 351 -23.64 13.97 -5.28
C LYS A 351 -23.50 14.78 -3.99
N CYS A 352 -22.33 15.41 -3.77
CA CYS A 352 -22.11 16.28 -2.61
C CYS A 352 -23.06 17.49 -2.64
N LYS A 353 -23.27 18.12 -3.80
CA LYS A 353 -24.24 19.24 -3.96
C LYS A 353 -25.68 18.78 -3.72
N GLU A 354 -26.08 17.64 -4.29
CA GLU A 354 -27.41 17.05 -4.09
C GLU A 354 -27.73 16.80 -2.62
N GLU A 355 -26.73 16.36 -1.83
CA GLU A 355 -26.86 16.14 -0.40
C GLU A 355 -26.80 17.43 0.45
N GLY A 356 -26.59 18.58 -0.20
CA GLY A 356 -26.55 19.91 0.44
C GLY A 356 -25.17 20.37 0.85
N GLY A 357 -24.11 19.78 0.30
CA GLY A 357 -22.72 20.24 0.47
C GLY A 357 -22.48 21.57 -0.24
N ASN A 358 -21.68 22.42 0.37
CA ASN A 358 -21.36 23.76 -0.12
C ASN A 358 -19.86 23.87 -0.41
N PHE A 359 -19.50 24.01 -1.70
CA PHE A 359 -18.10 24.17 -2.09
C PHE A 359 -17.59 25.57 -1.76
N ILE A 360 -16.54 25.65 -0.96
CA ILE A 360 -15.83 26.88 -0.59
C ILE A 360 -14.51 27.05 -1.37
N VAL A 361 -14.03 25.96 -1.99
CA VAL A 361 -13.03 25.95 -3.05
C VAL A 361 -13.65 25.18 -4.20
N GLU A 362 -13.88 25.88 -5.32
CA GLU A 362 -14.65 25.35 -6.44
C GLU A 362 -13.99 24.17 -7.16
N PRO A 363 -14.74 23.10 -7.40
CA PRO A 363 -14.29 21.97 -8.21
C PRO A 363 -14.22 22.33 -9.71
N GLY A 364 -13.56 21.49 -10.49
CA GLY A 364 -13.57 21.61 -11.93
C GLY A 364 -12.51 20.76 -12.64
N VAL A 365 -12.72 20.56 -13.94
CA VAL A 365 -11.74 19.94 -14.84
C VAL A 365 -10.96 21.03 -15.54
N LEU A 366 -9.63 20.91 -15.56
CA LEU A 366 -8.76 21.84 -16.26
C LEU A 366 -8.71 21.49 -17.75
N LYS A 367 -8.76 22.54 -18.60
CA LYS A 367 -8.74 22.43 -20.05
C LYS A 367 -7.67 23.33 -20.65
N GLY A 368 -7.21 23.00 -21.85
CA GLY A 368 -6.22 23.76 -22.60
C GLY A 368 -4.96 22.97 -22.89
N LYS A 369 -4.01 23.59 -23.59
CA LYS A 369 -2.82 22.97 -24.13
C LYS A 369 -1.90 22.28 -23.13
N ALA A 370 -1.95 22.67 -21.85
CA ALA A 370 -1.19 22.00 -20.78
C ALA A 370 -1.91 20.80 -20.13
N PHE A 371 -3.16 20.53 -20.53
CA PHE A 371 -4.05 19.56 -19.91
C PHE A 371 -4.73 18.63 -20.94
N GLU A 372 -4.05 18.34 -22.04
CA GLU A 372 -4.62 17.61 -23.20
C GLU A 372 -5.00 16.16 -22.87
N SER A 373 -4.39 15.54 -21.86
CA SER A 373 -4.81 14.21 -21.38
C SER A 373 -6.26 14.19 -20.89
N GLY A 374 -6.79 15.34 -20.46
CA GLY A 374 -8.12 15.45 -19.84
C GLY A 374 -8.22 14.86 -18.43
N CYS A 375 -7.09 14.59 -17.79
CA CYS A 375 -7.03 13.95 -16.48
C CYS A 375 -6.78 14.93 -15.30
N TYR A 376 -6.67 16.22 -15.58
CA TYR A 376 -6.39 17.23 -14.56
C TYR A 376 -7.67 17.82 -13.96
N VAL A 377 -7.78 17.75 -12.63
CA VAL A 377 -8.90 18.33 -11.87
C VAL A 377 -8.39 19.35 -10.85
N LYS A 378 -9.27 20.29 -10.47
CA LYS A 378 -8.99 21.22 -9.37
C LYS A 378 -9.22 20.52 -8.03
N PRO A 379 -8.25 20.52 -7.10
CA PRO A 379 -8.52 20.20 -5.71
C PRO A 379 -9.61 21.12 -5.16
N CYS A 380 -10.59 20.56 -4.47
CA CYS A 380 -11.73 21.31 -3.97
C CYS A 380 -12.01 21.01 -2.49
N VAL A 381 -12.75 21.93 -1.85
CA VAL A 381 -13.14 21.83 -0.44
C VAL A 381 -14.63 22.11 -0.31
N ALA A 382 -15.36 21.23 0.35
CA ALA A 382 -16.78 21.39 0.62
C ALA A 382 -17.09 21.37 2.13
N GLU A 383 -17.95 22.27 2.57
CA GLU A 383 -18.63 22.13 3.85
C GLU A 383 -19.70 21.06 3.72
N ALA A 384 -19.62 20.02 4.53
CA ALA A 384 -20.49 18.84 4.46
C ALA A 384 -20.77 18.27 5.86
N LYS A 385 -21.77 17.37 5.96
CA LYS A 385 -22.04 16.63 7.20
C LYS A 385 -21.42 15.24 7.10
N ASN A 386 -20.93 14.72 8.23
CA ASN A 386 -20.38 13.36 8.28
C ASN A 386 -21.38 12.28 7.86
N SER A 387 -22.68 12.55 8.00
CA SER A 387 -23.77 11.63 7.66
C SER A 387 -24.13 11.60 6.16
N TYR A 388 -23.54 12.46 5.32
CA TYR A 388 -23.78 12.42 3.88
C TYR A 388 -23.23 11.12 3.30
N GLU A 389 -23.97 10.48 2.40
CA GLU A 389 -23.55 9.21 1.78
C GLU A 389 -22.23 9.36 1.05
N ILE A 390 -22.06 10.47 0.30
CA ILE A 390 -20.83 10.74 -0.42
C ILE A 390 -19.63 10.96 0.52
N VAL A 391 -19.85 11.49 1.72
CA VAL A 391 -18.79 11.65 2.74
C VAL A 391 -18.40 10.32 3.35
N GLN A 392 -19.32 9.36 3.46
CA GLN A 392 -19.08 7.99 3.91
C GLN A 392 -18.36 7.14 2.85
N HIS A 393 -18.46 7.52 1.58
CA HIS A 393 -17.84 6.81 0.47
C HIS A 393 -16.45 7.36 0.16
N GLU A 394 -15.48 6.47 -0.08
CA GLU A 394 -14.15 6.89 -0.54
C GLU A 394 -14.20 7.34 -2.00
N THR A 395 -13.99 8.64 -2.25
CA THR A 395 -13.72 9.15 -3.58
C THR A 395 -12.22 9.35 -3.77
N PHE A 396 -11.61 8.58 -4.68
CA PHE A 396 -10.16 8.55 -4.90
C PHE A 396 -9.70 9.73 -5.76
N ALA A 397 -9.94 10.94 -5.26
CA ALA A 397 -9.71 12.22 -5.93
C ALA A 397 -9.51 13.34 -4.88
N PRO A 398 -9.02 14.53 -5.28
CA PRO A 398 -8.68 15.60 -4.35
C PRO A 398 -9.92 16.41 -3.88
N ILE A 399 -10.83 15.75 -3.19
CA ILE A 399 -12.02 16.36 -2.55
C ILE A 399 -11.82 16.30 -1.04
N LEU A 400 -11.88 17.46 -0.38
CA LEU A 400 -11.78 17.58 1.06
C LEU A 400 -13.11 18.06 1.64
N TYR A 401 -13.66 17.32 2.59
CA TYR A 401 -14.87 17.68 3.33
C TYR A 401 -14.49 18.29 4.68
N ILE A 402 -15.10 19.43 5.03
CA ILE A 402 -14.89 20.08 6.33
C ILE A 402 -16.19 20.13 7.12
N MET A 403 -16.09 19.89 8.42
CA MET A 403 -17.21 19.83 9.34
C MET A 403 -16.86 20.34 10.74
N LYS A 404 -17.86 20.73 11.51
CA LYS A 404 -17.69 21.26 12.87
C LYS A 404 -17.90 20.21 13.93
N TYR A 405 -17.21 20.36 15.09
CA TYR A 405 -17.51 19.64 16.31
C TYR A 405 -17.41 20.54 17.53
N LYS A 406 -17.96 20.10 18.69
CA LYS A 406 -17.96 20.85 19.95
C LYS A 406 -17.15 20.19 21.05
N THR A 407 -17.19 18.87 21.17
CA THR A 407 -16.48 18.11 22.19
C THR A 407 -15.56 17.07 21.57
N ILE A 408 -14.49 16.70 22.24
CA ILE A 408 -13.56 15.69 21.74
C ILE A 408 -14.24 14.35 21.50
N ASP A 409 -15.21 13.96 22.33
CA ASP A 409 -15.98 12.73 22.15
C ASP A 409 -16.80 12.76 20.87
N GLU A 410 -17.42 13.90 20.53
CA GLU A 410 -18.11 14.09 19.25
C GLU A 410 -17.14 13.97 18.07
N ALA A 411 -15.95 14.57 18.17
CA ALA A 411 -14.95 14.51 17.12
C ALA A 411 -14.47 13.07 16.89
N ILE A 412 -14.21 12.31 17.96
CA ILE A 412 -13.81 10.90 17.88
C ILE A 412 -14.95 10.07 17.28
N ALA A 413 -16.19 10.30 17.71
CA ALA A 413 -17.36 9.61 17.16
C ALA A 413 -17.52 9.88 15.65
N MET A 414 -17.33 11.12 15.19
CA MET A 414 -17.35 11.48 13.77
C MET A 414 -16.20 10.84 13.02
N GLN A 415 -14.99 10.82 13.61
CA GLN A 415 -13.81 10.16 13.02
C GLN A 415 -14.10 8.67 12.80
N ASN A 416 -14.56 7.97 13.82
CA ASN A 416 -14.82 6.53 13.79
C ASN A 416 -16.09 6.16 13.00
N GLY A 417 -17.01 7.12 12.79
CA GLY A 417 -18.31 6.95 12.15
C GLY A 417 -18.24 6.81 10.63
N VAL A 418 -17.28 6.03 10.10
CA VAL A 418 -17.15 5.64 8.69
C VAL A 418 -16.82 4.17 8.58
N PRO A 419 -17.10 3.51 7.43
CA PRO A 419 -16.81 2.08 7.27
C PRO A 419 -15.33 1.73 7.31
N GLN A 420 -14.43 2.65 6.94
CA GLN A 420 -13.00 2.44 6.83
C GLN A 420 -12.28 2.80 8.15
N GLY A 421 -11.07 2.26 8.35
CA GLY A 421 -10.26 2.52 9.54
C GLY A 421 -8.76 2.43 9.25
N LEU A 422 -8.26 3.15 8.21
CA LEU A 422 -6.84 3.09 7.84
C LEU A 422 -6.01 4.06 8.67
N SER A 423 -6.20 5.37 8.47
CA SER A 423 -5.37 6.40 9.08
C SER A 423 -6.21 7.55 9.63
N SER A 424 -5.74 8.15 10.72
CA SER A 424 -6.38 9.26 11.38
C SER A 424 -5.34 10.16 12.05
N SER A 425 -5.72 11.39 12.34
CA SER A 425 -4.84 12.31 13.06
C SER A 425 -5.63 13.29 13.93
N ILE A 426 -4.98 13.78 14.96
CA ILE A 426 -5.41 14.94 15.73
C ILE A 426 -4.29 15.98 15.77
N ILE A 427 -4.64 17.24 15.56
CA ILE A 427 -3.72 18.37 15.77
C ILE A 427 -4.16 19.11 17.04
N THR A 428 -3.35 19.03 18.07
CA THR A 428 -3.62 19.62 19.39
C THR A 428 -2.35 19.86 20.20
N ASN A 429 -2.35 20.88 21.03
CA ASN A 429 -1.34 21.11 22.07
C ASN A 429 -1.83 20.63 23.44
N ASN A 430 -3.04 20.07 23.52
CA ASN A 430 -3.61 19.54 24.74
C ASN A 430 -3.26 18.06 24.89
N LEU A 431 -2.41 17.74 25.86
CA LEU A 431 -1.99 16.35 26.13
C LEU A 431 -3.17 15.41 26.39
N ARG A 432 -4.20 15.89 27.09
CA ARG A 432 -5.37 15.03 27.41
C ARG A 432 -6.16 14.65 26.19
N GLU A 433 -6.34 15.56 25.24
CA GLU A 433 -7.00 15.26 23.96
C GLU A 433 -6.15 14.27 23.14
N ALA A 434 -4.83 14.45 23.11
CA ALA A 434 -3.92 13.54 22.41
C ALA A 434 -3.96 12.13 23.01
N GLU A 435 -3.87 11.99 24.32
CA GLU A 435 -3.92 10.69 25.00
C GLU A 435 -5.30 10.03 24.88
N GLN A 436 -6.39 10.80 24.94
CA GLN A 436 -7.74 10.28 24.71
C GLN A 436 -7.89 9.75 23.27
N PHE A 437 -7.40 10.50 22.28
CA PHE A 437 -7.45 10.09 20.88
C PHE A 437 -6.64 8.81 20.60
N LEU A 438 -5.50 8.61 21.27
CA LEU A 438 -4.65 7.42 21.13
C LEU A 438 -5.08 6.25 22.02
N SER A 439 -6.02 6.46 22.96
CA SER A 439 -6.49 5.41 23.85
C SER A 439 -7.38 4.37 23.14
N HIS A 440 -7.70 3.29 23.84
CA HIS A 440 -8.63 2.26 23.36
C HIS A 440 -10.07 2.76 23.12
N ALA A 441 -10.45 3.93 23.65
CA ALA A 441 -11.71 4.60 23.39
C ALA A 441 -11.57 5.74 22.34
N GLY A 442 -10.39 5.90 21.76
CA GLY A 442 -10.08 6.94 20.78
C GLY A 442 -10.29 6.49 19.34
N SER A 443 -9.29 6.76 18.48
CA SER A 443 -9.34 6.36 17.08
C SER A 443 -9.36 4.85 16.89
N ASP A 444 -10.25 4.37 16.02
CA ASP A 444 -10.37 2.96 15.63
C ASP A 444 -9.57 2.59 14.38
N CYS A 445 -8.66 3.47 13.95
CA CYS A 445 -7.80 3.25 12.80
C CYS A 445 -6.54 2.44 13.15
N GLY A 446 -5.98 1.77 12.15
CA GLY A 446 -4.68 1.10 12.30
C GLY A 446 -3.52 2.07 12.47
N ILE A 447 -3.67 3.33 12.00
CA ILE A 447 -2.69 4.41 12.14
C ILE A 447 -3.39 5.60 12.82
N ALA A 448 -2.87 6.04 13.96
CA ALA A 448 -3.36 7.19 14.69
C ALA A 448 -2.20 8.13 15.02
N ASN A 449 -2.25 9.35 14.51
CA ASN A 449 -1.16 10.32 14.57
C ASN A 449 -1.52 11.53 15.44
N VAL A 450 -0.53 12.18 16.03
CA VAL A 450 -0.69 13.45 16.75
C VAL A 450 0.27 14.47 16.16
N ASN A 451 -0.25 15.65 15.80
CA ASN A 451 0.51 16.77 15.25
C ASN A 451 1.27 16.47 13.95
N ILE A 452 0.81 15.48 13.20
CA ILE A 452 1.24 15.14 11.85
C ILE A 452 -0.01 14.73 11.04
N GLY A 453 0.05 14.77 9.68
CA GLY A 453 -1.08 14.41 8.83
C GLY A 453 -1.39 12.92 8.80
N THR A 454 -2.41 12.54 8.01
CA THR A 454 -2.82 11.13 7.82
C THR A 454 -1.95 10.40 6.81
N SER A 455 -1.22 11.12 5.94
CA SER A 455 -0.34 10.57 4.90
C SER A 455 1.11 10.59 5.37
N GLY A 456 1.82 9.51 5.14
CA GLY A 456 3.22 9.36 5.50
C GLY A 456 3.43 8.08 6.30
N ALA A 457 3.60 6.96 5.59
CA ALA A 457 4.07 5.72 6.19
C ALA A 457 5.57 5.82 6.44
N GLU A 458 6.03 5.33 7.58
CA GLU A 458 7.44 5.15 7.89
C GLU A 458 7.76 3.66 7.91
N ILE A 459 8.86 3.28 7.27
CA ILE A 459 9.23 1.86 7.08
C ILE A 459 9.40 1.10 8.42
N GLY A 460 9.77 1.77 9.50
CA GLY A 460 9.88 1.14 10.83
C GLY A 460 8.54 0.78 11.48
N GLY A 461 7.45 1.39 11.06
CA GLY A 461 6.10 1.14 11.56
C GLY A 461 5.34 0.06 10.78
N ALA A 462 4.46 -0.67 11.45
CA ALA A 462 3.52 -1.56 10.77
C ALA A 462 2.42 -0.72 10.11
N PHE A 463 2.23 -0.90 8.80
CA PHE A 463 1.22 -0.21 8.01
C PHE A 463 0.00 -1.11 7.82
N GLY A 464 -1.19 -0.57 7.99
CA GLY A 464 -2.44 -1.26 7.73
C GLY A 464 -3.62 -0.67 8.48
N GLY A 465 -4.81 -1.13 8.15
CA GLY A 465 -6.08 -0.62 8.66
C GLY A 465 -6.97 -1.67 9.31
N GLU A 466 -8.12 -1.18 9.74
CA GLU A 466 -9.19 -1.93 10.40
C GLU A 466 -10.49 -1.76 9.61
N LYS A 467 -11.53 -2.48 10.00
CA LYS A 467 -12.88 -2.41 9.41
C LYS A 467 -12.84 -2.72 7.89
N GLU A 468 -13.53 -1.89 7.05
CA GLU A 468 -13.56 -2.12 5.60
C GLU A 468 -12.25 -1.73 4.87
N THR A 469 -11.25 -1.24 5.58
CA THR A 469 -9.88 -1.13 5.03
C THR A 469 -9.22 -2.50 4.89
N GLY A 470 -9.72 -3.51 5.57
CA GLY A 470 -9.20 -4.88 5.49
C GLY A 470 -8.54 -5.31 6.78
N GLY A 471 -7.35 -5.90 6.70
CA GLY A 471 -6.64 -6.39 7.88
C GLY A 471 -5.32 -7.06 7.56
N GLY A 472 -4.53 -7.21 8.59
CA GLY A 472 -3.12 -7.53 8.52
C GLY A 472 -2.27 -6.29 8.67
N ARG A 473 -0.97 -6.45 8.49
CA ARG A 473 -0.01 -5.32 8.49
C ARG A 473 1.08 -5.58 7.47
N GLU A 474 1.53 -4.51 6.83
CA GLU A 474 2.65 -4.48 5.89
C GLU A 474 3.82 -3.67 6.46
N SER A 475 4.91 -3.57 5.73
CA SER A 475 6.07 -2.73 6.01
C SER A 475 6.81 -3.17 7.30
N GLY A 476 6.89 -2.33 8.33
CA GLY A 476 7.79 -2.47 9.46
C GLY A 476 7.27 -3.25 10.66
N SER A 477 7.94 -3.01 11.80
CA SER A 477 7.61 -3.63 13.08
C SER A 477 7.59 -5.17 13.01
N ASP A 478 6.50 -5.78 13.41
CA ASP A 478 6.29 -7.24 13.39
C ASP A 478 5.47 -7.75 12.18
N ALA A 479 5.26 -6.91 11.16
CA ALA A 479 4.55 -7.27 9.94
C ALA A 479 5.11 -8.53 9.24
N TRP A 480 6.41 -8.80 9.40
CA TRP A 480 7.05 -10.01 8.89
C TRP A 480 6.38 -11.32 9.34
N LYS A 481 5.68 -11.32 10.48
CA LYS A 481 4.98 -12.50 11.00
C LYS A 481 3.82 -12.96 10.10
N VAL A 482 3.26 -12.06 9.29
CA VAL A 482 2.21 -12.39 8.31
C VAL A 482 2.72 -13.37 7.25
N TYR A 483 4.01 -13.24 6.88
CA TYR A 483 4.68 -14.08 5.88
C TYR A 483 5.17 -15.42 6.45
N MET A 484 4.88 -15.72 7.73
CA MET A 484 5.38 -16.93 8.37
C MET A 484 4.27 -17.69 9.09
N ARG A 485 4.47 -19.00 9.23
CA ARG A 485 3.66 -19.82 10.12
C ARG A 485 4.36 -19.96 11.47
N ARG A 486 3.66 -19.65 12.53
CA ARG A 486 4.13 -19.90 13.89
C ARG A 486 3.91 -21.37 14.23
N GLN A 487 4.91 -22.01 14.81
CA GLN A 487 4.86 -23.36 15.30
C GLN A 487 5.30 -23.38 16.76
N THR A 488 4.46 -23.91 17.63
CA THR A 488 4.81 -24.16 19.03
C THR A 488 5.45 -25.53 19.14
N ASN A 489 6.63 -25.58 19.76
CA ASN A 489 7.41 -26.78 19.93
C ASN A 489 7.55 -27.09 21.41
N THR A 490 7.46 -28.38 21.79
CA THR A 490 7.75 -28.87 23.13
C THR A 490 8.76 -29.99 23.03
N ILE A 491 9.85 -29.87 23.73
CA ILE A 491 10.90 -30.91 23.82
C ILE A 491 10.91 -31.50 25.22
N ASN A 492 10.68 -32.80 25.30
CA ASN A 492 10.95 -33.58 26.48
C ASN A 492 12.42 -34.02 26.47
N TYR A 493 13.20 -33.61 27.47
CA TYR A 493 14.62 -34.02 27.62
C TYR A 493 14.83 -35.01 28.78
N THR A 494 13.76 -35.76 29.16
CA THR A 494 13.81 -36.84 30.15
C THR A 494 13.40 -38.17 29.53
N ASP A 495 13.61 -39.24 30.26
CA ASP A 495 13.18 -40.61 29.93
C ASP A 495 11.73 -40.91 30.38
N LYS A 496 11.02 -39.94 30.97
CA LYS A 496 9.66 -40.07 31.49
C LYS A 496 8.70 -39.24 30.66
N LEU A 497 7.54 -39.79 30.34
CA LEU A 497 6.45 -39.06 29.66
C LEU A 497 5.30 -38.84 30.65
N PRO A 498 5.29 -37.70 31.36
CA PRO A 498 4.16 -37.34 32.21
C PRO A 498 2.95 -37.01 31.32
N LEU A 499 1.91 -37.85 31.43
CA LEU A 499 0.66 -37.63 30.72
C LEU A 499 -0.14 -36.52 31.38
N ALA A 500 -0.87 -35.74 30.53
CA ALA A 500 -1.76 -34.72 31.02
C ALA A 500 -2.89 -35.34 31.88
N GLN A 501 -3.36 -34.55 32.86
CA GLN A 501 -4.53 -34.90 33.68
C GLN A 501 -4.33 -36.19 34.55
N GLY A 502 -3.11 -36.64 34.76
CA GLY A 502 -2.82 -37.79 35.63
C GLY A 502 -3.28 -39.14 35.09
N ILE A 503 -3.57 -39.25 33.79
CA ILE A 503 -3.93 -40.51 33.14
C ILE A 503 -2.74 -41.43 33.20
N ARG A 504 -2.95 -42.69 33.56
CA ARG A 504 -1.95 -43.78 33.58
C ARG A 504 -2.37 -44.89 32.63
N PHE A 505 -1.47 -45.40 31.87
CA PHE A 505 -1.64 -46.63 31.10
C PHE A 505 -0.75 -47.68 31.72
N ASP A 506 -1.29 -48.87 31.93
CA ASP A 506 -0.52 -50.08 32.34
C ASP A 506 0.09 -50.68 31.07
N LEU A 507 1.25 -50.13 30.66
CA LEU A 507 2.02 -50.57 29.50
C LEU A 507 3.23 -51.38 29.94
#